data_b3cf7d43425c673541b672367b29cf9d
#
_entry.id   b3cf7d43425c673541b672367b29cf9d
#
_cell.length_a   1.000
_cell.length_b   1.000
_cell.length_c   1.000
_cell.angle_alpha   90.00
_cell.angle_beta   90.00
_cell.angle_gamma   90.00
#
_symmetry.space_group_name_H-M   'P 1'
#
loop_
_entity.id
_entity.type
_entity.pdbx_description
1 polymer ?
#
loop_
_entity_poly.entity_id
_entity_poly.type
_entity_poly.pdbx_seq_one_letter_code
_entity_poly.pdbx_strand_id
1 'polypeptide(L)'
;MSAGLKFKQAIANNHPLQVVGTINAYTAMMAEKMGHQAIYLSGAGVANASFGMPDLGMTSLDNVLEDIRRITGASDLPLLVDADTGWGGAFNIARTVKEMTKAGAAGFHIEDQVAQKRCGHRPNKEIVTQAEMVDRIKAAVDAKTDSDFYIMARTDAFQKEGLNAAIDRAAACVEAGADAIFAEAVHDLADYQAFTKAINVPILANITEFGQTPIYTKEQLSDVGVEMVLYPLSAFRAMNKAALNVYSAILNEGSQQSQIENMQTRAELYDFLDYHSYENTLDNLFSAKSDK
;
A
#
# COMPACT_ATOMS: atom_id res chain seq x y z
N MET A 1 10.53 -9.58 -16.01
CA MET A 1 11.04 -8.74 -14.91
C MET A 1 10.18 -9.03 -13.71
N SER A 2 10.78 -9.29 -12.53
CA SER A 2 10.00 -9.56 -11.32
C SER A 2 9.31 -8.27 -10.81
N ALA A 3 8.24 -8.43 -10.02
CA ALA A 3 7.53 -7.29 -9.44
C ALA A 3 8.45 -6.47 -8.52
N GLY A 4 9.30 -7.13 -7.73
CA GLY A 4 10.27 -6.48 -6.86
C GLY A 4 11.29 -5.63 -7.63
N LEU A 5 11.79 -6.14 -8.76
CA LEU A 5 12.71 -5.38 -9.61
C LEU A 5 12.02 -4.17 -10.25
N LYS A 6 10.74 -4.30 -10.68
CA LYS A 6 9.93 -3.16 -11.16
C LYS A 6 9.84 -2.07 -10.07
N PHE A 7 9.62 -2.46 -8.80
CA PHE A 7 9.50 -1.51 -7.69
C PHE A 7 10.83 -0.78 -7.42
N LYS A 8 11.94 -1.50 -7.38
CA LYS A 8 13.28 -0.90 -7.23
C LYS A 8 13.58 0.10 -8.36
N GLN A 9 13.22 -0.23 -9.61
CA GLN A 9 13.37 0.68 -10.74
C GLN A 9 12.44 1.89 -10.64
N ALA A 10 11.20 1.72 -10.15
CA ALA A 10 10.30 2.84 -9.92
C ALA A 10 10.88 3.82 -8.90
N ILE A 11 11.47 3.33 -7.79
CA ILE A 11 12.16 4.18 -6.82
C ILE A 11 13.35 4.91 -7.47
N ALA A 12 14.19 4.20 -8.21
CA ALA A 12 15.38 4.77 -8.84
C ALA A 12 15.07 5.85 -9.90
N ASN A 13 13.91 5.78 -10.54
CA ASN A 13 13.52 6.68 -11.63
C ASN A 13 12.61 7.84 -11.18
N ASN A 14 12.14 7.86 -9.93
CA ASN A 14 11.21 8.87 -9.42
C ASN A 14 11.68 9.41 -8.05
N HIS A 15 11.84 10.70 -7.92
CA HIS A 15 12.40 11.32 -6.72
C HIS A 15 11.49 12.44 -6.18
N PRO A 16 10.70 12.16 -5.12
CA PRO A 16 10.36 10.84 -4.57
C PRO A 16 9.31 10.09 -5.42
N LEU A 17 9.30 8.76 -5.30
CA LEU A 17 8.26 7.92 -5.87
C LEU A 17 6.95 8.11 -5.10
N GLN A 18 5.88 8.44 -5.82
CA GLN A 18 4.53 8.47 -5.27
C GLN A 18 3.92 7.07 -5.33
N VAL A 19 3.58 6.51 -4.17
CA VAL A 19 2.94 5.20 -4.02
C VAL A 19 1.50 5.42 -3.58
N VAL A 20 0.53 5.06 -4.43
CA VAL A 20 -0.89 5.34 -4.17
C VAL A 20 -1.65 4.10 -3.75
N GLY A 21 -2.51 4.26 -2.73
CA GLY A 21 -3.35 3.19 -2.22
C GLY A 21 -4.44 2.79 -3.18
N THR A 22 -4.54 1.47 -3.43
CA THR A 22 -5.58 0.85 -4.24
C THR A 22 -6.23 -0.28 -3.43
N ILE A 23 -7.57 -0.31 -3.40
CA ILE A 23 -8.33 -1.26 -2.57
C ILE A 23 -8.90 -2.44 -3.36
N ASN A 24 -8.85 -2.40 -4.68
CA ASN A 24 -9.36 -3.45 -5.58
C ASN A 24 -8.72 -3.34 -6.96
N ALA A 25 -9.01 -4.32 -7.80
CA ALA A 25 -8.53 -4.41 -9.17
C ALA A 25 -8.80 -3.14 -10.01
N TYR A 26 -10.02 -2.62 -9.95
CA TYR A 26 -10.42 -1.46 -10.76
C TYR A 26 -9.69 -0.17 -10.35
N THR A 27 -9.48 0.05 -9.05
CA THR A 27 -8.69 1.20 -8.57
C THR A 27 -7.22 1.09 -8.96
N ALA A 28 -6.67 -0.13 -9.05
CA ALA A 28 -5.32 -0.34 -9.55
C ALA A 28 -5.20 0.01 -11.04
N MET A 29 -6.16 -0.41 -11.88
CA MET A 29 -6.23 -0.02 -13.30
C MET A 29 -6.35 1.50 -13.47
N MET A 30 -7.15 2.17 -12.62
CA MET A 30 -7.25 3.63 -12.64
C MET A 30 -5.90 4.29 -12.31
N ALA A 31 -5.19 3.83 -11.29
CA ALA A 31 -3.88 4.35 -10.91
C ALA A 31 -2.86 4.18 -12.05
N GLU A 32 -2.84 3.01 -12.69
CA GLU A 32 -1.98 2.72 -13.84
C GLU A 32 -2.27 3.64 -15.02
N LYS A 33 -3.53 3.80 -15.39
CA LYS A 33 -3.95 4.68 -16.51
C LYS A 33 -3.65 6.15 -16.26
N MET A 34 -3.68 6.58 -14.99
CA MET A 34 -3.26 7.93 -14.58
C MET A 34 -1.74 8.13 -14.59
N GLY A 35 -0.94 7.08 -14.82
CA GLY A 35 0.50 7.16 -14.97
C GLY A 35 1.30 6.97 -13.68
N HIS A 36 0.66 6.50 -12.59
CA HIS A 36 1.41 6.11 -11.39
C HIS A 36 2.38 4.97 -11.69
N GLN A 37 3.50 4.92 -10.93
CA GLN A 37 4.57 3.95 -11.17
C GLN A 37 4.64 2.86 -10.08
N ALA A 38 3.86 3.00 -9.02
CA ALA A 38 3.70 2.02 -7.95
C ALA A 38 2.37 2.21 -7.23
N ILE A 39 1.85 1.11 -6.70
CA ILE A 39 0.58 1.05 -5.96
C ILE A 39 0.77 0.39 -4.60
N TYR A 40 -0.19 0.57 -3.72
CA TYR A 40 -0.14 0.08 -2.34
C TYR A 40 -1.45 -0.57 -1.93
N LEU A 41 -1.36 -1.73 -1.26
CA LEU A 41 -2.49 -2.37 -0.58
C LEU A 41 -2.35 -2.20 0.93
N SER A 42 -3.22 -1.36 1.51
CA SER A 42 -3.28 -1.10 2.95
C SER A 42 -3.99 -2.23 3.68
N GLY A 43 -3.45 -2.69 4.81
CA GLY A 43 -4.14 -3.62 5.73
C GLY A 43 -5.45 -3.02 6.25
N ALA A 44 -5.45 -1.73 6.59
CA ALA A 44 -6.67 -0.98 6.91
C ALA A 44 -7.66 -0.96 5.74
N GLY A 45 -7.17 -0.81 4.50
CA GLY A 45 -7.99 -0.88 3.29
C GLY A 45 -8.66 -2.23 3.13
N VAL A 46 -7.93 -3.32 3.30
CA VAL A 46 -8.49 -4.70 3.27
C VAL A 46 -9.54 -4.88 4.37
N ALA A 47 -9.21 -4.54 5.62
CA ALA A 47 -10.15 -4.68 6.74
C ALA A 47 -11.44 -3.89 6.50
N ASN A 48 -11.32 -2.62 6.10
CA ASN A 48 -12.48 -1.73 5.97
C ASN A 48 -13.30 -2.00 4.70
N ALA A 49 -12.63 -2.14 3.52
CA ALA A 49 -13.32 -2.23 2.24
C ALA A 49 -13.81 -3.64 1.93
N SER A 50 -13.00 -4.68 2.19
CA SER A 50 -13.35 -6.05 1.83
C SER A 50 -14.18 -6.76 2.91
N PHE A 51 -14.04 -6.35 4.20
CA PHE A 51 -14.70 -7.04 5.33
C PHE A 51 -15.59 -6.15 6.20
N GLY A 52 -15.58 -4.83 6.05
CA GLY A 52 -16.32 -3.91 6.92
C GLY A 52 -15.85 -3.94 8.38
N MET A 53 -14.60 -4.30 8.61
CA MET A 53 -13.97 -4.43 9.92
C MET A 53 -13.07 -3.23 10.24
N PRO A 54 -12.89 -2.88 11.52
CA PRO A 54 -11.88 -1.90 11.92
C PRO A 54 -10.45 -2.46 11.74
N ASP A 55 -9.48 -1.54 11.54
CA ASP A 55 -8.06 -1.85 11.44
C ASP A 55 -7.43 -2.13 12.83
N LEU A 56 -7.58 -3.35 13.31
CA LEU A 56 -7.13 -3.82 14.63
C LEU A 56 -6.46 -5.20 14.56
N GLY A 57 -5.79 -5.54 13.46
CA GLY A 57 -5.13 -6.83 13.28
C GLY A 57 -6.11 -8.01 13.17
N MET A 58 -7.32 -7.77 12.64
CA MET A 58 -8.37 -8.79 12.54
C MET A 58 -8.31 -9.60 11.26
N THR A 59 -7.62 -9.11 10.24
CA THR A 59 -7.44 -9.82 8.97
C THR A 59 -6.29 -10.81 9.03
N SER A 60 -6.43 -11.89 8.28
CA SER A 60 -5.38 -12.91 8.13
C SER A 60 -4.56 -12.69 6.86
N LEU A 61 -3.41 -13.37 6.76
CA LEU A 61 -2.63 -13.43 5.52
C LEU A 61 -3.49 -13.82 4.32
N ASP A 62 -4.36 -14.84 4.47
CA ASP A 62 -5.18 -15.33 3.35
C ASP A 62 -6.21 -14.28 2.87
N ASN A 63 -6.74 -13.44 3.79
CA ASN A 63 -7.60 -12.31 3.42
C ASN A 63 -6.86 -11.29 2.54
N VAL A 64 -5.63 -10.95 2.92
CA VAL A 64 -4.80 -9.99 2.16
C VAL A 64 -4.35 -10.59 0.82
N LEU A 65 -3.99 -11.88 0.79
CA LEU A 65 -3.59 -12.58 -0.45
C LEU A 65 -4.70 -12.59 -1.51
N GLU A 66 -5.96 -12.64 -1.11
CA GLU A 66 -7.08 -12.58 -2.06
C GLU A 66 -7.10 -11.24 -2.80
N ASP A 67 -6.97 -10.12 -2.09
CA ASP A 67 -6.95 -8.79 -2.71
C ASP A 67 -5.65 -8.56 -3.52
N ILE A 68 -4.49 -9.07 -3.05
CA ILE A 68 -3.24 -9.04 -3.85
C ILE A 68 -3.47 -9.68 -5.21
N ARG A 69 -4.01 -10.91 -5.27
CA ARG A 69 -4.22 -11.64 -6.54
C ARG A 69 -5.17 -10.90 -7.48
N ARG A 70 -6.23 -10.27 -6.96
CA ARG A 70 -7.17 -9.47 -7.75
C ARG A 70 -6.49 -8.25 -8.35
N ILE A 71 -5.67 -7.53 -7.57
CA ILE A 71 -4.97 -6.32 -7.98
C ILE A 71 -3.87 -6.65 -8.99
N THR A 72 -2.99 -7.61 -8.67
CA THR A 72 -1.87 -7.99 -9.56
C THR A 72 -2.31 -8.73 -10.82
N GLY A 73 -3.52 -9.30 -10.82
CA GLY A 73 -4.14 -9.87 -12.01
C GLY A 73 -4.74 -8.82 -12.97
N ALA A 74 -4.90 -7.57 -12.52
CA ALA A 74 -5.54 -6.50 -13.29
C ALA A 74 -4.60 -5.34 -13.64
N SER A 75 -3.44 -5.23 -13.01
CA SER A 75 -2.47 -4.16 -13.22
C SER A 75 -1.04 -4.70 -13.17
N ASP A 76 -0.19 -4.19 -14.04
CA ASP A 76 1.24 -4.51 -14.11
C ASP A 76 2.12 -3.64 -13.19
N LEU A 77 1.52 -2.70 -12.47
CA LEU A 77 2.24 -1.86 -11.52
C LEU A 77 2.78 -2.68 -10.34
N PRO A 78 4.00 -2.39 -9.86
CA PRO A 78 4.53 -3.04 -8.68
C PRO A 78 3.70 -2.68 -7.45
N LEU A 79 3.23 -3.71 -6.73
CA LEU A 79 2.38 -3.59 -5.55
C LEU A 79 3.19 -3.74 -4.27
N LEU A 80 3.25 -2.69 -3.45
CA LEU A 80 3.71 -2.73 -2.05
C LEU A 80 2.53 -3.09 -1.14
N VAL A 81 2.73 -4.00 -0.18
CA VAL A 81 1.66 -4.53 0.68
C VAL A 81 1.93 -4.27 2.15
N ASP A 82 0.88 -3.95 2.90
CA ASP A 82 0.88 -3.93 4.37
C ASP A 82 0.80 -5.36 4.90
N ALA A 83 1.86 -5.81 5.57
CA ALA A 83 1.91 -7.13 6.19
C ALA A 83 1.64 -7.08 7.71
N ASP A 84 1.14 -5.95 8.23
CA ASP A 84 0.94 -5.77 9.67
C ASP A 84 2.19 -6.22 10.46
N THR A 85 2.04 -7.14 11.41
CA THR A 85 3.15 -7.71 12.18
C THR A 85 3.65 -9.06 11.63
N GLY A 86 3.22 -9.46 10.41
CA GLY A 86 3.61 -10.70 9.75
C GLY A 86 2.75 -11.92 10.10
N TRP A 87 1.62 -11.75 10.78
CA TRP A 87 0.64 -12.78 11.18
C TRP A 87 1.22 -13.92 12.01
N GLY A 88 2.25 -13.64 12.83
CA GLY A 88 2.82 -14.58 13.79
C GLY A 88 4.34 -14.51 13.87
N GLY A 89 4.96 -15.61 14.33
CA GLY A 89 6.40 -15.70 14.50
C GLY A 89 7.17 -15.93 13.19
N ALA A 90 8.48 -16.20 13.28
CA ALA A 90 9.41 -16.30 12.15
C ALA A 90 8.92 -17.20 11.00
N PHE A 91 8.30 -18.36 11.30
CA PHE A 91 7.79 -19.25 10.24
C PHE A 91 6.55 -18.70 9.53
N ASN A 92 5.71 -17.92 10.21
CA ASN A 92 4.59 -17.23 9.58
C ASN A 92 5.08 -16.08 8.70
N ILE A 93 6.06 -15.31 9.16
CA ILE A 93 6.72 -14.26 8.37
C ILE A 93 7.35 -14.86 7.11
N ALA A 94 8.05 -15.98 7.24
CA ALA A 94 8.62 -16.69 6.10
C ALA A 94 7.54 -17.18 5.12
N ARG A 95 6.40 -17.68 5.61
CA ARG A 95 5.24 -18.04 4.78
C ARG A 95 4.68 -16.79 4.08
N THR A 96 4.55 -15.68 4.79
CA THR A 96 4.06 -14.40 4.25
C THR A 96 4.88 -13.95 3.05
N VAL A 97 6.21 -13.91 3.16
CA VAL A 97 7.11 -13.55 2.04
C VAL A 97 6.85 -14.44 0.83
N LYS A 98 6.84 -15.77 1.03
CA LYS A 98 6.67 -16.73 -0.06
C LYS A 98 5.31 -16.63 -0.74
N GLU A 99 4.23 -16.52 0.04
CA GLU A 99 2.88 -16.46 -0.52
C GLU A 99 2.59 -15.10 -1.20
N MET A 100 3.09 -13.98 -0.64
CA MET A 100 2.97 -12.67 -1.29
C MET A 100 3.78 -12.59 -2.59
N THR A 101 5.00 -13.14 -2.61
CA THR A 101 5.81 -13.25 -3.85
C THR A 101 5.05 -14.04 -4.92
N LYS A 102 4.46 -15.20 -4.59
CA LYS A 102 3.66 -16.01 -5.52
C LYS A 102 2.39 -15.29 -5.98
N ALA A 103 1.78 -14.47 -5.13
CA ALA A 103 0.62 -13.68 -5.46
C ALA A 103 0.94 -12.44 -6.33
N GLY A 104 2.22 -12.18 -6.63
CA GLY A 104 2.67 -11.11 -7.52
C GLY A 104 2.96 -9.78 -6.81
N ALA A 105 2.99 -9.73 -5.48
CA ALA A 105 3.42 -8.54 -4.75
C ALA A 105 4.90 -8.23 -5.04
N ALA A 106 5.23 -6.95 -5.14
CA ALA A 106 6.60 -6.47 -5.33
C ALA A 106 7.41 -6.47 -4.03
N GLY A 107 6.72 -6.32 -2.91
CA GLY A 107 7.29 -6.29 -1.58
C GLY A 107 6.22 -6.02 -0.54
N PHE A 108 6.66 -5.94 0.71
CA PHE A 108 5.80 -5.55 1.82
C PHE A 108 6.53 -4.65 2.81
N HIS A 109 5.77 -4.01 3.68
CA HIS A 109 6.31 -3.55 4.95
C HIS A 109 5.77 -4.40 6.10
N ILE A 110 6.61 -4.56 7.14
CA ILE A 110 6.28 -5.22 8.40
C ILE A 110 6.63 -4.29 9.55
N GLU A 111 5.78 -4.22 10.58
CA GLU A 111 5.90 -3.24 11.65
C GLU A 111 6.35 -3.84 12.98
N ASP A 112 6.88 -2.96 13.86
CA ASP A 112 7.36 -3.30 15.22
C ASP A 112 6.26 -3.23 16.30
N GLN A 113 4.99 -3.13 15.94
CA GLN A 113 3.90 -3.24 16.91
C GLN A 113 3.76 -4.68 17.46
N VAL A 114 3.10 -4.80 18.63
CA VAL A 114 2.63 -6.10 19.13
C VAL A 114 1.50 -6.64 18.24
N ALA A 115 1.19 -7.94 18.35
CA ALA A 115 0.17 -8.59 17.53
C ALA A 115 -1.22 -7.94 17.62
N GLN A 116 -1.57 -7.34 18.76
CA GLN A 116 -2.79 -6.54 18.97
C GLN A 116 -2.57 -5.10 18.47
N LYS A 117 -2.12 -4.96 17.24
CA LYS A 117 -1.77 -3.69 16.64
C LYS A 117 -2.91 -2.68 16.60
N ARG A 118 -2.57 -1.42 16.45
CA ARG A 118 -3.49 -0.31 16.18
C ARG A 118 -3.04 0.46 14.94
N CYS A 119 -3.96 1.24 14.36
CA CYS A 119 -3.58 2.18 13.30
C CYS A 119 -2.42 3.08 13.78
N GLY A 120 -1.41 3.29 12.92
CA GLY A 120 -0.18 4.02 13.24
C GLY A 120 -0.37 5.45 13.76
N HIS A 121 -1.48 6.10 13.41
CA HIS A 121 -1.82 7.44 13.88
C HIS A 121 -2.70 7.46 15.16
N ARG A 122 -2.98 6.29 15.76
CA ARG A 122 -3.77 6.20 16.99
C ARG A 122 -2.86 6.19 18.22
N PRO A 123 -3.35 6.71 19.38
CA PRO A 123 -2.60 6.66 20.65
C PRO A 123 -2.54 5.24 21.21
N ASN A 124 -1.67 5.06 22.22
CA ASN A 124 -1.51 3.83 23.00
C ASN A 124 -1.10 2.61 22.16
N LYS A 125 -0.26 2.83 21.15
CA LYS A 125 0.42 1.74 20.45
C LYS A 125 1.44 1.07 21.39
N GLU A 126 1.53 -0.24 21.31
CA GLU A 126 2.57 -1.01 21.97
C GLU A 126 3.50 -1.59 20.91
N ILE A 127 4.80 -1.53 21.17
CA ILE A 127 5.83 -2.00 20.27
C ILE A 127 6.66 -3.11 20.95
N VAL A 128 7.17 -4.00 20.12
CA VAL A 128 8.09 -5.05 20.56
C VAL A 128 9.49 -4.49 20.78
N THR A 129 10.38 -5.29 21.36
CA THR A 129 11.78 -4.89 21.51
C THR A 129 12.46 -4.72 20.13
N GLN A 130 13.53 -3.92 20.08
CA GLN A 130 14.33 -3.81 18.86
C GLN A 130 14.87 -5.18 18.40
N ALA A 131 15.30 -6.03 19.32
CA ALA A 131 15.79 -7.37 19.01
C ALA A 131 14.72 -8.24 18.34
N GLU A 132 13.47 -8.20 18.83
CA GLU A 132 12.37 -8.93 18.20
C GLU A 132 12.05 -8.39 16.80
N MET A 133 12.08 -7.06 16.59
CA MET A 133 11.88 -6.49 15.26
C MET A 133 12.99 -6.88 14.29
N VAL A 134 14.25 -6.89 14.74
CA VAL A 134 15.40 -7.38 13.97
C VAL A 134 15.21 -8.84 13.56
N ASP A 135 14.70 -9.69 14.45
CA ASP A 135 14.42 -11.11 14.15
C ASP A 135 13.27 -11.25 13.13
N ARG A 136 12.24 -10.38 13.17
CA ARG A 136 11.18 -10.33 12.13
C ARG A 136 11.78 -10.02 10.77
N ILE A 137 12.67 -9.02 10.68
CA ILE A 137 13.34 -8.64 9.42
C ILE A 137 14.23 -9.77 8.90
N LYS A 138 15.05 -10.39 9.75
CA LYS A 138 15.89 -11.55 9.36
C LYS A 138 15.04 -12.69 8.82
N ALA A 139 13.94 -13.04 9.50
CA ALA A 139 13.03 -14.08 9.06
C ALA A 139 12.42 -13.78 7.68
N ALA A 140 12.13 -12.51 7.40
CA ALA A 140 11.63 -12.07 6.11
C ALA A 140 12.71 -12.14 5.03
N VAL A 141 13.92 -11.66 5.31
CA VAL A 141 15.06 -11.65 4.37
C VAL A 141 15.47 -13.07 3.99
N ASP A 142 15.61 -13.96 4.96
CA ASP A 142 16.00 -15.36 4.75
C ASP A 142 14.95 -16.15 3.94
N ALA A 143 13.69 -15.70 3.96
CA ALA A 143 12.61 -16.36 3.26
C ALA A 143 12.43 -15.94 1.80
N LYS A 144 13.19 -14.94 1.30
CA LYS A 144 13.08 -14.47 -0.08
C LYS A 144 13.27 -15.61 -1.09
N THR A 145 12.32 -15.77 -2.00
CA THR A 145 12.40 -16.68 -3.16
C THR A 145 12.70 -15.92 -4.45
N ASP A 146 12.41 -14.61 -4.46
CA ASP A 146 12.86 -13.63 -5.44
C ASP A 146 13.82 -12.67 -4.70
N SER A 147 15.05 -12.56 -5.16
CA SER A 147 16.07 -11.68 -4.55
C SER A 147 15.67 -10.20 -4.57
N ASP A 148 14.77 -9.83 -5.48
CA ASP A 148 14.31 -8.47 -5.65
C ASP A 148 13.03 -8.17 -4.83
N PHE A 149 12.40 -9.18 -4.20
CA PHE A 149 11.26 -8.94 -3.32
C PHE A 149 11.64 -7.92 -2.23
N TYR A 150 10.88 -6.81 -2.15
CA TYR A 150 11.25 -5.63 -1.38
C TYR A 150 10.75 -5.74 0.06
N ILE A 151 11.66 -5.70 1.03
CA ILE A 151 11.33 -5.78 2.46
C ILE A 151 11.56 -4.41 3.09
N MET A 152 10.49 -3.78 3.54
CA MET A 152 10.52 -2.50 4.23
C MET A 152 10.23 -2.69 5.71
N ALA A 153 11.09 -2.19 6.58
CA ALA A 153 10.84 -2.18 8.02
C ALA A 153 10.05 -0.91 8.39
N ARG A 154 8.89 -1.11 9.01
CA ARG A 154 8.12 -0.01 9.58
C ARG A 154 8.41 0.08 11.08
N THR A 155 8.69 1.29 11.56
CA THR A 155 8.79 1.54 13.00
C THR A 155 7.73 2.53 13.46
N ASP A 156 7.00 2.16 14.50
CA ASP A 156 6.04 2.98 15.23
C ASP A 156 6.64 3.56 16.53
N ALA A 157 7.97 3.45 16.70
CA ALA A 157 8.68 3.85 17.92
C ALA A 157 8.75 5.37 18.12
N PHE A 158 8.64 6.18 17.05
CA PHE A 158 8.80 7.63 17.12
C PHE A 158 7.94 8.29 18.22
N GLN A 159 6.67 7.94 18.29
CA GLN A 159 5.75 8.50 19.28
C GLN A 159 6.02 8.03 20.73
N LYS A 160 6.57 6.83 20.90
CA LYS A 160 6.73 6.17 22.20
C LYS A 160 8.13 6.37 22.77
N GLU A 161 9.14 6.29 21.94
CA GLU A 161 10.56 6.28 22.35
C GLU A 161 11.32 7.52 21.87
N GLY A 162 10.71 8.32 20.98
CA GLY A 162 11.30 9.53 20.41
C GLY A 162 12.17 9.26 19.17
N LEU A 163 12.65 10.37 18.58
CA LEU A 163 13.33 10.36 17.28
C LEU A 163 14.58 9.48 17.26
N ASN A 164 15.50 9.65 18.22
CA ASN A 164 16.77 8.93 18.22
C ASN A 164 16.57 7.41 18.35
N ALA A 165 15.69 6.96 19.24
CA ALA A 165 15.41 5.57 19.42
C ALA A 165 14.73 4.95 18.18
N ALA A 166 13.87 5.69 17.50
CA ALA A 166 13.27 5.26 16.24
C ALA A 166 14.32 5.13 15.12
N ILE A 167 15.29 6.05 15.05
CA ILE A 167 16.42 5.96 14.12
C ILE A 167 17.32 4.78 14.46
N ASP A 168 17.65 4.52 15.72
CA ASP A 168 18.46 3.37 16.13
C ASP A 168 17.79 2.04 15.76
N ARG A 169 16.47 1.94 15.94
CA ARG A 169 15.69 0.77 15.48
C ARG A 169 15.72 0.60 13.97
N ALA A 170 15.53 1.69 13.23
CA ALA A 170 15.61 1.69 11.77
C ALA A 170 16.99 1.22 11.29
N ALA A 171 18.07 1.74 11.88
CA ALA A 171 19.44 1.33 11.56
C ALA A 171 19.65 -0.17 11.79
N ALA A 172 19.20 -0.70 12.94
CA ALA A 172 19.29 -2.14 13.23
C ALA A 172 18.48 -3.01 12.25
N CYS A 173 17.34 -2.52 11.77
CA CYS A 173 16.56 -3.20 10.72
C CYS A 173 17.28 -3.20 9.36
N VAL A 174 17.97 -2.11 9.02
CA VAL A 174 18.80 -2.03 7.80
C VAL A 174 19.97 -3.00 7.88
N GLU A 175 20.68 -3.06 9.02
CA GLU A 175 21.74 -4.05 9.25
C GLU A 175 21.22 -5.50 9.15
N ALA A 176 19.96 -5.73 9.49
CA ALA A 176 19.30 -7.03 9.35
C ALA A 176 18.85 -7.35 7.92
N GLY A 177 18.98 -6.39 6.98
CA GLY A 177 18.73 -6.57 5.55
C GLY A 177 17.41 -5.96 5.04
N ALA A 178 16.80 -5.02 5.77
CA ALA A 178 15.68 -4.25 5.24
C ALA A 178 16.13 -3.38 4.06
N ASP A 179 15.34 -3.39 2.98
CA ASP A 179 15.61 -2.63 1.75
C ASP A 179 15.21 -1.14 1.89
N ALA A 180 14.33 -0.80 2.84
CA ALA A 180 13.88 0.58 3.12
C ALA A 180 13.26 0.68 4.53
N ILE A 181 13.02 1.92 4.96
CA ILE A 181 12.37 2.25 6.23
C ILE A 181 11.08 3.03 6.01
N PHE A 182 10.01 2.62 6.68
CA PHE A 182 8.77 3.34 6.84
C PHE A 182 8.74 3.96 8.24
N ALA A 183 9.01 5.26 8.32
CA ALA A 183 8.98 6.01 9.57
C ALA A 183 7.55 6.51 9.84
N GLU A 184 6.83 5.83 10.77
CA GLU A 184 5.42 6.11 11.01
C GLU A 184 5.21 7.33 11.91
N ALA A 185 4.21 8.14 11.56
CA ALA A 185 3.71 9.26 12.34
C ALA A 185 4.80 10.30 12.70
N VAL A 186 5.72 10.56 11.80
CA VAL A 186 6.72 11.63 11.89
C VAL A 186 6.00 12.97 11.85
N HIS A 187 6.41 13.93 12.71
CA HIS A 187 5.65 15.15 12.93
C HIS A 187 6.06 16.30 12.00
N ASP A 188 7.33 16.42 11.66
CA ASP A 188 7.80 17.52 10.84
C ASP A 188 8.92 17.15 9.85
N LEU A 189 9.26 18.09 8.97
CA LEU A 189 10.28 17.87 7.94
C LEU A 189 11.70 17.73 8.54
N ALA A 190 11.98 18.33 9.68
CA ALA A 190 13.28 18.19 10.33
C ALA A 190 13.48 16.77 10.88
N ASP A 191 12.42 16.13 11.36
CA ASP A 191 12.46 14.72 11.79
C ASP A 191 12.70 13.81 10.60
N TYR A 192 12.01 14.00 9.46
CA TYR A 192 12.33 13.27 8.22
C TYR A 192 13.78 13.46 7.79
N GLN A 193 14.28 14.70 7.83
CA GLN A 193 15.68 14.97 7.51
C GLN A 193 16.66 14.26 8.44
N ALA A 194 16.33 14.10 9.72
CA ALA A 194 17.14 13.32 10.64
C ALA A 194 17.19 11.83 10.25
N PHE A 195 16.06 11.23 9.88
CA PHE A 195 16.03 9.86 9.35
C PHE A 195 16.88 9.73 8.08
N THR A 196 16.66 10.60 7.08
CA THR A 196 17.35 10.49 5.79
C THR A 196 18.87 10.74 5.87
N LYS A 197 19.34 11.50 6.87
CA LYS A 197 20.77 11.69 7.13
C LYS A 197 21.42 10.51 7.87
N ALA A 198 20.65 9.82 8.71
CA ALA A 198 21.18 8.73 9.54
C ALA A 198 21.08 7.36 8.86
N ILE A 199 20.12 7.17 7.96
CA ILE A 199 19.79 5.90 7.33
C ILE A 199 20.21 5.94 5.86
N ASN A 200 20.89 4.91 5.39
CA ASN A 200 21.48 4.84 4.04
C ASN A 200 20.61 4.03 3.04
N VAL A 201 19.35 3.78 3.36
CA VAL A 201 18.36 3.17 2.47
C VAL A 201 17.16 4.12 2.33
N PRO A 202 16.32 3.93 1.29
CA PRO A 202 15.16 4.78 1.05
C PRO A 202 14.24 4.92 2.27
N ILE A 203 13.78 6.15 2.52
CA ILE A 203 12.78 6.48 3.56
C ILE A 203 11.44 6.71 2.89
N LEU A 204 10.40 6.05 3.40
CA LEU A 204 9.01 6.28 3.03
C LEU A 204 8.32 7.20 4.04
N ALA A 205 7.72 8.28 3.54
CA ALA A 205 6.83 9.17 4.29
C ALA A 205 5.37 8.81 4.03
N ASN A 206 4.62 8.55 5.11
CA ASN A 206 3.19 8.27 5.05
C ASN A 206 2.38 9.57 5.17
N ILE A 207 1.78 10.00 4.07
CA ILE A 207 0.96 11.21 4.00
C ILE A 207 -0.50 10.82 3.91
N THR A 208 -1.07 10.52 5.08
CA THR A 208 -2.48 10.16 5.22
C THR A 208 -3.30 11.31 5.76
N GLU A 209 -4.50 11.49 5.23
CA GLU A 209 -5.47 12.49 5.70
C GLU A 209 -5.90 12.18 7.13
N PHE A 210 -6.10 13.23 7.92
CA PHE A 210 -6.55 13.14 9.32
C PHE A 210 -5.59 12.39 10.25
N GLY A 211 -4.32 12.21 9.82
CA GLY A 211 -3.25 11.63 10.62
C GLY A 211 -2.55 12.66 11.51
N GLN A 212 -1.44 12.26 12.13
CA GLN A 212 -0.61 13.13 12.97
C GLN A 212 0.46 13.86 12.15
N THR A 213 0.89 13.28 11.03
CA THR A 213 1.82 13.92 10.10
C THR A 213 1.08 14.99 9.30
N PRO A 214 1.58 16.23 9.22
CA PRO A 214 1.02 17.23 8.31
C PRO A 214 1.05 16.77 6.86
N ILE A 215 0.12 17.30 6.05
CA ILE A 215 0.09 16.99 4.62
C ILE A 215 1.16 17.83 3.92
N TYR A 216 2.32 17.24 3.71
CA TYR A 216 3.43 17.82 2.95
C TYR A 216 3.29 17.53 1.47
N THR A 217 3.82 18.44 0.63
CA THR A 217 3.92 18.19 -0.80
C THR A 217 5.08 17.25 -1.13
N LYS A 218 5.05 16.68 -2.33
CA LYS A 218 6.12 15.85 -2.85
C LYS A 218 7.48 16.59 -2.82
N GLU A 219 7.48 17.86 -3.20
CA GLU A 219 8.66 18.72 -3.25
C GLU A 219 9.25 18.94 -1.86
N GLN A 220 8.40 19.28 -0.87
CA GLN A 220 8.84 19.47 0.52
C GLN A 220 9.50 18.21 1.10
N LEU A 221 8.98 17.04 0.78
CA LEU A 221 9.55 15.76 1.21
C LEU A 221 10.84 15.43 0.47
N SER A 222 10.91 15.73 -0.83
CA SER A 222 12.14 15.62 -1.63
C SER A 222 13.28 16.45 -1.07
N ASP A 223 13.01 17.70 -0.67
CA ASP A 223 14.00 18.63 -0.13
C ASP A 223 14.68 18.14 1.16
N VAL A 224 14.02 17.25 1.89
CA VAL A 224 14.57 16.62 3.11
C VAL A 224 15.07 15.18 2.87
N GLY A 225 15.15 14.75 1.61
CA GLY A 225 15.74 13.46 1.21
C GLY A 225 14.81 12.25 1.30
N VAL A 226 13.50 12.44 1.44
CA VAL A 226 12.53 11.36 1.37
C VAL A 226 12.44 10.83 -0.07
N GLU A 227 12.47 9.51 -0.25
CA GLU A 227 12.53 8.88 -1.56
C GLU A 227 11.21 8.21 -1.99
N MET A 228 10.30 7.99 -1.04
CA MET A 228 8.96 7.47 -1.31
C MET A 228 7.90 8.24 -0.51
N VAL A 229 6.79 8.57 -1.16
CA VAL A 229 5.63 9.21 -0.52
C VAL A 229 4.42 8.30 -0.70
N LEU A 230 3.84 7.86 0.41
CA LEU A 230 2.68 6.99 0.44
C LEU A 230 1.39 7.79 0.67
N TYR A 231 0.41 7.54 -0.17
CA TYR A 231 -0.98 8.02 -0.05
C TYR A 231 -1.91 6.82 0.15
N PRO A 232 -2.05 6.29 1.37
CA PRO A 232 -2.53 4.91 1.58
C PRO A 232 -4.00 4.70 1.27
N LEU A 233 -4.86 5.70 1.54
CA LEU A 233 -6.32 5.57 1.46
C LEU A 233 -7.04 6.78 0.85
N SER A 234 -6.35 7.72 0.21
CA SER A 234 -6.92 8.97 -0.30
C SER A 234 -8.08 8.72 -1.27
N ALA A 235 -7.87 7.88 -2.28
CA ALA A 235 -8.91 7.51 -3.25
C ALA A 235 -10.09 6.79 -2.56
N PHE A 236 -9.82 5.85 -1.66
CA PHE A 236 -10.85 5.12 -0.92
C PHE A 236 -11.74 6.06 -0.08
N ARG A 237 -11.16 7.02 0.63
CA ARG A 237 -11.91 8.03 1.39
C ARG A 237 -12.79 8.90 0.50
N ALA A 238 -12.27 9.31 -0.68
CA ALA A 238 -13.01 10.08 -1.67
C ALA A 238 -14.19 9.27 -2.23
N MET A 239 -13.96 8.00 -2.61
CA MET A 239 -15.01 7.08 -3.07
C MET A 239 -16.11 6.88 -2.03
N ASN A 240 -15.74 6.67 -0.76
CA ASN A 240 -16.70 6.50 0.32
C ASN A 240 -17.58 7.74 0.51
N LYS A 241 -16.99 8.93 0.43
CA LYS A 241 -17.77 10.19 0.54
C LYS A 241 -18.72 10.36 -0.63
N ALA A 242 -18.28 10.06 -1.85
CA ALA A 242 -19.13 10.09 -3.04
C ALA A 242 -20.30 9.09 -2.92
N ALA A 243 -20.02 7.86 -2.48
CA ALA A 243 -21.08 6.85 -2.26
C ALA A 243 -22.11 7.29 -1.24
N LEU A 244 -21.68 7.89 -0.11
CA LEU A 244 -22.59 8.43 0.91
C LEU A 244 -23.49 9.53 0.33
N ASN A 245 -22.97 10.42 -0.52
CA ASN A 245 -23.75 11.46 -1.17
C ASN A 245 -24.83 10.87 -2.08
N VAL A 246 -24.49 9.84 -2.87
CA VAL A 246 -25.42 9.13 -3.76
C VAL A 246 -26.54 8.45 -2.93
N TYR A 247 -26.17 7.70 -1.88
CA TYR A 247 -27.15 7.04 -1.03
C TYR A 247 -28.10 8.04 -0.36
N SER A 248 -27.57 9.18 0.09
CA SER A 248 -28.36 10.25 0.68
C SER A 248 -29.34 10.87 -0.33
N ALA A 249 -28.91 11.14 -1.55
CA ALA A 249 -29.77 11.67 -2.61
C ALA A 249 -30.90 10.71 -2.95
N ILE A 250 -30.59 9.41 -3.15
CA ILE A 250 -31.62 8.40 -3.44
C ILE A 250 -32.64 8.32 -2.31
N LEU A 251 -32.20 8.32 -1.04
CA LEU A 251 -33.10 8.22 0.11
C LEU A 251 -33.98 9.46 0.30
N ASN A 252 -33.40 10.65 0.16
CA ASN A 252 -34.08 11.91 0.52
C ASN A 252 -34.80 12.58 -0.66
N GLU A 253 -34.29 12.42 -1.89
CA GLU A 253 -34.80 13.04 -3.10
C GLU A 253 -35.60 12.05 -3.98
N GLY A 254 -35.52 10.75 -3.69
CA GLY A 254 -36.12 9.68 -4.51
C GLY A 254 -35.40 9.46 -5.85
N SER A 255 -34.24 10.05 -6.04
CA SER A 255 -33.48 9.99 -7.30
C SER A 255 -31.98 10.24 -7.06
N GLN A 256 -31.14 9.70 -7.94
CA GLN A 256 -29.71 10.00 -8.00
C GLN A 256 -29.37 11.20 -8.91
N GLN A 257 -30.38 11.87 -9.49
CA GLN A 257 -30.21 12.89 -10.54
C GLN A 257 -29.25 14.01 -10.13
N SER A 258 -29.30 14.46 -8.88
CA SER A 258 -28.41 15.52 -8.36
C SER A 258 -26.95 15.14 -8.25
N GLN A 259 -26.60 13.84 -8.40
CA GLN A 259 -25.24 13.31 -8.26
C GLN A 259 -24.60 12.87 -9.57
N ILE A 260 -25.32 12.92 -10.70
CA ILE A 260 -24.83 12.38 -12.00
C ILE A 260 -23.50 13.02 -12.43
N GLU A 261 -23.35 14.33 -12.24
CA GLU A 261 -22.13 15.06 -12.60
C GLU A 261 -20.90 14.64 -11.79
N ASN A 262 -21.11 13.95 -10.65
CA ASN A 262 -20.05 13.43 -9.79
C ASN A 262 -19.76 11.94 -10.03
N MET A 263 -20.38 11.34 -11.05
CA MET A 263 -20.22 9.92 -11.37
C MET A 263 -19.33 9.74 -12.60
N GLN A 264 -18.52 8.68 -12.58
CA GLN A 264 -17.87 8.19 -13.77
C GLN A 264 -18.91 7.77 -14.82
N THR A 265 -18.77 8.21 -16.03
CA THR A 265 -19.69 7.84 -17.12
C THR A 265 -19.48 6.38 -17.54
N ARG A 266 -20.49 5.79 -18.19
CA ARG A 266 -20.37 4.46 -18.77
C ARG A 266 -19.28 4.40 -19.84
N ALA A 267 -19.11 5.43 -20.63
CA ALA A 267 -18.08 5.48 -21.65
C ALA A 267 -16.68 5.45 -21.04
N GLU A 268 -16.43 6.25 -20.00
CA GLU A 268 -15.16 6.23 -19.27
C GLU A 268 -14.90 4.86 -18.60
N LEU A 269 -15.92 4.24 -17.99
CA LEU A 269 -15.79 2.89 -17.42
C LEU A 269 -15.38 1.87 -18.49
N TYR A 270 -16.03 1.90 -19.66
CA TYR A 270 -15.74 1.01 -20.76
C TYR A 270 -14.34 1.20 -21.33
N ASP A 271 -13.87 2.45 -21.37
CA ASP A 271 -12.51 2.79 -21.79
C ASP A 271 -11.45 2.24 -20.82
N PHE A 272 -11.70 2.31 -19.49
CA PHE A 272 -10.81 1.70 -18.49
C PHE A 272 -10.74 0.17 -18.62
N LEU A 273 -11.86 -0.48 -18.94
CA LEU A 273 -11.98 -1.94 -19.02
C LEU A 273 -11.62 -2.51 -20.39
N ASP A 274 -11.31 -1.67 -21.39
CA ASP A 274 -11.14 -2.06 -22.79
C ASP A 274 -12.36 -2.88 -23.32
N TYR A 275 -13.56 -2.49 -22.88
CA TYR A 275 -14.81 -3.25 -23.09
C TYR A 275 -15.08 -3.53 -24.56
N HIS A 276 -14.87 -2.56 -25.46
CA HIS A 276 -15.13 -2.71 -26.87
C HIS A 276 -14.21 -3.70 -27.58
N SER A 277 -13.01 -3.92 -27.09
CA SER A 277 -12.10 -4.95 -27.59
C SER A 277 -12.69 -6.37 -27.33
N TYR A 278 -13.30 -6.56 -26.16
CA TYR A 278 -14.00 -7.82 -25.85
C TYR A 278 -15.23 -8.05 -26.74
N GLU A 279 -16.06 -7.02 -26.97
CA GLU A 279 -17.21 -7.09 -27.89
C GLU A 279 -16.75 -7.46 -29.29
N ASN A 280 -15.77 -6.75 -29.85
CA ASN A 280 -15.23 -7.04 -31.17
C ASN A 280 -14.70 -8.47 -31.30
N THR A 281 -14.05 -8.99 -30.26
CA THR A 281 -13.57 -10.37 -30.22
C THR A 281 -14.72 -11.36 -30.28
N LEU A 282 -15.80 -11.12 -29.52
CA LEU A 282 -17.00 -11.97 -29.54
C LEU A 282 -17.67 -11.93 -30.90
N ASP A 283 -17.87 -10.78 -31.51
CA ASP A 283 -18.48 -10.58 -32.82
C ASP A 283 -17.71 -11.34 -33.90
N ASN A 284 -16.38 -11.27 -33.89
CA ASN A 284 -15.52 -12.00 -34.81
C ASN A 284 -15.63 -13.53 -34.63
N LEU A 285 -15.72 -14.01 -33.39
CA LEU A 285 -15.86 -15.44 -33.08
C LEU A 285 -17.24 -16.00 -33.51
N PHE A 286 -18.30 -15.18 -33.43
CA PHE A 286 -19.66 -15.63 -33.79
C PHE A 286 -19.93 -15.48 -35.28
N SER A 287 -19.40 -14.43 -35.95
CA SER A 287 -19.53 -14.27 -37.41
C SER A 287 -18.89 -15.44 -38.18
N ALA A 288 -17.76 -15.97 -37.72
CA ALA A 288 -17.10 -17.13 -38.33
C ALA A 288 -17.90 -18.45 -38.22
N LYS A 289 -18.98 -18.49 -37.40
CA LYS A 289 -19.88 -19.67 -37.28
C LYS A 289 -21.12 -19.59 -38.14
N SER A 290 -21.47 -18.44 -38.70
CA SER A 290 -22.63 -18.25 -39.55
C SER A 290 -22.41 -18.65 -41.04
N ASP A 291 -21.16 -18.88 -41.44
CA ASP A 291 -20.76 -19.26 -42.80
C ASP A 291 -20.50 -20.78 -42.96
N LYS A 292 -21.00 -21.59 -42.04
CA LYS A 292 -21.03 -23.08 -42.14
C LYS A 292 -22.45 -23.59 -41.99
#